data_00404a9f2ed45a361fa1a7490ff1e5b1
#
_entry.id   00404a9f2ed45a361fa1a7490ff1e5b1
#
_cell.length_a   1.000
_cell.length_b   1.000
_cell.length_c   1.000
_cell.angle_alpha   90.00
_cell.angle_beta   90.00
_cell.angle_gamma   90.00
#
_symmetry.space_group_name_H-M   'P 1'
#
loop_
_entity.id
_entity.type
_entity.pdbx_description
1 polymer ?
#
loop_
_entity_poly.entity_id
_entity_poly.type
_entity_poly.pdbx_seq_one_letter_code
_entity_poly.pdbx_strand_id
1 'polypeptide(L)'
;MEHQTEYDILKLVENQGRCYVSSDCMPGMLLATCLKYRPSLPRDQLLAWMRQILQELEKFHRCRGNPCYQYVNPYSMVVGDDGKIHLLDLSSAGQQDLRKKLQRRSIRESFLMPDNQHCQRMSLADDIYGIGRTFQYMLAAVEAVPPIKGNTKRKLQKIIFRCLCQTPGQETGGRSKKQYHSVHEISEQFPKDRQEHKKTKKVIVAAAAALALLAVIAAGKRTFFSQETISDGAETENAGARESISAAEKDRDGEDSLKFDMAMLYFLELEDYGESRRLFGEMAGSDLLAADYEKLSACMEDADQMEKSQIKSLLAGMQERIPDRSDYRYCLSILRGYSLLGKGSANEEIIRLGTKLFSLQDWTESDSDHEKEKEVRWMLAGAFETAEDPEQAVEQYGSILELEEDEGIREQIYSRLTALHGEMGDTASAWELCRQGLKELPDSRLLRIQYIRMQCANPETDRQICAQTIQEFLQEIPEIAEEPEFIKLKEEYEIKVEGEEVWVGK
;
A
#
# COMPACT_ATOMS: atom_id res chain seq x y z
N MET A 1 -21.07 -16.05 10.08
CA MET A 1 -21.16 -16.63 8.73
C MET A 1 -20.65 -15.55 7.79
N GLU A 2 -19.39 -15.65 7.35
CA GLU A 2 -18.86 -14.74 6.33
C GLU A 2 -19.72 -14.92 5.08
N HIS A 3 -20.30 -13.84 4.59
CA HIS A 3 -20.98 -13.84 3.29
C HIS A 3 -19.90 -14.11 2.22
N GLN A 4 -19.81 -15.34 1.75
CA GLN A 4 -18.98 -15.67 0.59
C GLN A 4 -19.55 -14.92 -0.60
N THR A 5 -18.75 -14.01 -1.15
CA THR A 5 -19.15 -13.26 -2.35
C THR A 5 -18.89 -14.16 -3.56
N GLU A 6 -19.89 -14.26 -4.45
CA GLU A 6 -19.74 -14.97 -5.73
C GLU A 6 -19.15 -14.03 -6.79
N TYR A 7 -18.24 -14.54 -7.57
CA TYR A 7 -17.57 -13.81 -8.62
C TYR A 7 -17.67 -14.53 -9.96
N ASP A 8 -17.91 -13.77 -11.01
CA ASP A 8 -17.82 -14.29 -12.38
C ASP A 8 -16.34 -14.36 -12.77
N ILE A 9 -15.88 -15.57 -13.08
CA ILE A 9 -14.49 -15.86 -13.44
C ILE A 9 -14.37 -16.32 -14.88
N LEU A 10 -13.19 -16.10 -15.47
CA LEU A 10 -12.84 -16.64 -16.77
C LEU A 10 -12.47 -18.12 -16.65
N LYS A 11 -13.22 -18.93 -17.37
CA LYS A 11 -12.91 -20.36 -17.53
C LYS A 11 -12.29 -20.60 -18.90
N LEU A 12 -11.01 -20.93 -18.89
CA LEU A 12 -10.24 -21.14 -20.11
C LEU A 12 -10.23 -22.61 -20.46
N VAL A 13 -10.95 -22.98 -21.52
CA VAL A 13 -11.12 -24.36 -21.99
C VAL A 13 -10.35 -24.58 -23.28
N GLU A 14 -9.39 -25.51 -23.25
CA GLU A 14 -8.68 -25.92 -24.46
C GLU A 14 -9.37 -27.14 -25.08
N ASN A 15 -9.80 -26.98 -26.33
CA ASN A 15 -10.40 -28.06 -27.10
C ASN A 15 -9.78 -28.10 -28.50
N GLN A 16 -9.24 -29.24 -28.90
CA GLN A 16 -8.61 -29.49 -30.20
C GLN A 16 -7.53 -28.43 -30.57
N GLY A 17 -6.71 -28.02 -29.59
CA GLY A 17 -5.65 -27.03 -29.78
C GLY A 17 -6.17 -25.58 -29.96
N ARG A 18 -7.43 -25.32 -29.68
CA ARG A 18 -8.02 -23.97 -29.62
C ARG A 18 -8.44 -23.66 -28.21
N CYS A 19 -8.09 -22.50 -27.74
CA CYS A 19 -8.53 -21.99 -26.45
C CYS A 19 -9.82 -21.17 -26.60
N TYR A 20 -10.78 -21.45 -25.74
CA TYR A 20 -12.07 -20.77 -25.64
C TYR A 20 -12.19 -20.16 -24.25
N VAL A 21 -12.78 -18.97 -24.21
CA VAL A 21 -13.10 -18.26 -22.98
C VAL A 21 -14.59 -18.44 -22.72
N SER A 22 -14.95 -18.92 -21.53
CA SER A 22 -16.32 -18.93 -21.03
C SER A 22 -16.37 -18.26 -19.65
N SER A 23 -17.51 -17.74 -19.24
CA SER A 23 -17.75 -17.26 -17.89
C SER A 23 -18.26 -18.41 -17.02
N ASP A 24 -17.83 -18.45 -15.78
CA ASP A 24 -18.31 -19.37 -14.74
C ASP A 24 -18.45 -18.56 -13.45
N CYS A 25 -19.32 -18.96 -12.53
CA CYS A 25 -19.51 -18.26 -11.26
C CYS A 25 -18.97 -19.12 -10.13
N MET A 26 -18.17 -18.54 -9.24
CA MET A 26 -17.64 -19.26 -8.09
C MET A 26 -17.53 -18.38 -6.84
N PRO A 27 -17.72 -18.98 -5.65
CA PRO A 27 -17.43 -18.31 -4.39
C PRO A 27 -15.94 -18.13 -4.18
N GLY A 28 -15.56 -17.01 -3.58
CA GLY A 28 -14.15 -16.73 -3.32
C GLY A 28 -13.92 -15.37 -2.67
N MET A 29 -12.67 -14.97 -2.66
CA MET A 29 -12.24 -13.68 -2.13
C MET A 29 -11.26 -13.02 -3.11
N LEU A 30 -11.37 -11.71 -3.33
CA LEU A 30 -10.39 -10.98 -4.13
C LEU A 30 -8.97 -11.19 -3.58
N LEU A 31 -8.00 -11.35 -4.47
CA LEU A 31 -6.61 -11.58 -4.06
C LEU A 31 -6.10 -10.46 -3.16
N ALA A 32 -6.39 -9.20 -3.47
CA ALA A 32 -6.03 -8.05 -2.64
C ALA A 32 -6.59 -8.18 -1.21
N THR A 33 -7.87 -8.53 -1.09
CA THR A 33 -8.54 -8.74 0.21
C THR A 33 -7.93 -9.94 0.94
N CYS A 34 -7.69 -11.04 0.22
CA CYS A 34 -7.07 -12.24 0.81
C CYS A 34 -5.68 -11.95 1.39
N LEU A 35 -4.86 -11.17 0.68
CA LEU A 35 -3.53 -10.79 1.15
C LEU A 35 -3.60 -9.83 2.35
N LYS A 36 -4.56 -8.90 2.37
CA LYS A 36 -4.78 -7.97 3.49
C LYS A 36 -5.11 -8.72 4.79
N TYR A 37 -5.96 -9.74 4.73
CA TYR A 37 -6.36 -10.53 5.92
C TYR A 37 -5.42 -11.67 6.27
N ARG A 38 -4.40 -11.94 5.45
CA ARG A 38 -3.39 -12.98 5.69
C ARG A 38 -1.99 -12.38 5.61
N PRO A 39 -1.54 -11.64 6.64
CA PRO A 39 -0.25 -10.96 6.63
C PRO A 39 0.94 -11.92 6.54
N SER A 40 0.72 -13.22 6.75
CA SER A 40 1.73 -14.27 6.66
C SER A 40 1.18 -15.44 5.82
N LEU A 41 1.95 -15.88 4.82
CA LEU A 41 1.63 -17.02 3.97
C LEU A 41 2.80 -18.00 3.85
N PRO A 42 2.52 -19.31 3.69
CA PRO A 42 3.55 -20.26 3.30
C PRO A 42 4.23 -19.82 1.99
N ARG A 43 5.57 -19.73 2.02
CA ARG A 43 6.37 -19.34 0.85
C ARG A 43 5.98 -20.10 -0.41
N ASP A 44 5.78 -21.40 -0.29
CA ASP A 44 5.48 -22.26 -1.44
C ASP A 44 4.08 -21.96 -1.99
N GLN A 45 3.12 -21.55 -1.13
CA GLN A 45 1.78 -21.10 -1.54
C GLN A 45 1.86 -19.76 -2.30
N LEU A 46 2.62 -18.79 -1.78
CA LEU A 46 2.82 -17.50 -2.44
C LEU A 46 3.44 -17.65 -3.84
N LEU A 47 4.48 -18.50 -3.95
CA LEU A 47 5.11 -18.82 -5.23
C LEU A 47 4.18 -19.61 -6.17
N ALA A 48 3.33 -20.48 -5.62
CA ALA A 48 2.33 -21.21 -6.40
C ALA A 48 1.28 -20.25 -6.98
N TRP A 49 0.79 -19.29 -6.20
CA TRP A 49 -0.14 -18.28 -6.68
C TRP A 49 0.45 -17.40 -7.79
N MET A 50 1.68 -16.91 -7.61
CA MET A 50 2.37 -16.16 -8.67
C MET A 50 2.50 -16.99 -9.97
N ARG A 51 2.79 -18.28 -9.85
CA ARG A 51 2.89 -19.18 -11.01
C ARG A 51 1.52 -19.39 -11.66
N GLN A 52 0.44 -19.53 -10.87
CA GLN A 52 -0.92 -19.66 -11.40
C GLN A 52 -1.35 -18.42 -12.17
N ILE A 53 -1.04 -17.21 -11.66
CA ILE A 53 -1.30 -15.95 -12.38
C ILE A 53 -0.65 -15.99 -13.77
N LEU A 54 0.61 -16.39 -13.86
CA LEU A 54 1.31 -16.51 -15.15
C LEU A 54 0.62 -17.54 -16.06
N GLN A 55 0.24 -18.70 -15.52
CA GLN A 55 -0.41 -19.76 -16.28
C GLN A 55 -1.77 -19.35 -16.83
N GLU A 56 -2.60 -18.68 -16.02
CA GLU A 56 -3.93 -18.23 -16.45
C GLU A 56 -3.82 -17.13 -17.50
N LEU A 57 -2.91 -16.16 -17.31
CA LEU A 57 -2.67 -15.11 -18.31
C LEU A 57 -2.08 -15.67 -19.60
N GLU A 58 -1.16 -16.63 -19.54
CA GLU A 58 -0.61 -17.28 -20.72
C GLU A 58 -1.69 -18.03 -21.52
N LYS A 59 -2.61 -18.73 -20.85
CA LYS A 59 -3.77 -19.37 -21.48
C LYS A 59 -4.68 -18.31 -22.13
N PHE A 60 -4.98 -17.23 -21.42
CA PHE A 60 -5.82 -16.16 -21.90
C PHE A 60 -5.28 -15.50 -23.18
N HIS A 61 -3.97 -15.21 -23.22
CA HIS A 61 -3.30 -14.64 -24.41
C HIS A 61 -3.27 -15.59 -25.62
N ARG A 62 -3.45 -16.90 -25.40
CA ARG A 62 -3.60 -17.85 -26.50
C ARG A 62 -5.01 -17.88 -27.10
N CYS A 63 -6.00 -17.28 -26.43
CA CYS A 63 -7.37 -17.26 -26.92
C CYS A 63 -7.54 -16.23 -28.05
N ARG A 64 -8.22 -16.63 -29.12
CA ARG A 64 -8.46 -15.76 -30.27
C ARG A 64 -9.33 -14.56 -29.90
N GLY A 65 -8.91 -13.37 -30.33
CA GLY A 65 -9.66 -12.12 -30.17
C GLY A 65 -9.41 -11.38 -28.87
N ASN A 66 -8.60 -11.93 -27.95
CA ASN A 66 -8.25 -11.29 -26.68
C ASN A 66 -6.73 -11.02 -26.62
N PRO A 67 -6.26 -9.88 -27.13
CA PRO A 67 -4.83 -9.57 -27.19
C PRO A 67 -4.21 -9.29 -25.83
N CYS A 68 -5.00 -8.82 -24.84
CA CYS A 68 -4.57 -8.54 -23.48
C CYS A 68 -5.75 -8.61 -22.49
N TYR A 69 -5.46 -8.86 -21.23
CA TYR A 69 -6.45 -8.91 -20.15
C TYR A 69 -6.82 -7.49 -19.66
N GLN A 70 -5.94 -6.52 -19.83
CA GLN A 70 -6.07 -5.09 -19.58
C GLN A 70 -5.95 -4.64 -18.11
N TYR A 71 -6.33 -5.47 -17.16
CA TYR A 71 -6.37 -5.09 -15.75
C TYR A 71 -5.67 -6.13 -14.86
N VAL A 72 -4.41 -6.44 -15.18
CA VAL A 72 -3.62 -7.39 -14.37
C VAL A 72 -3.22 -6.73 -13.05
N ASN A 73 -4.01 -7.00 -11.99
CA ASN A 73 -3.76 -6.48 -10.65
C ASN A 73 -4.44 -7.38 -9.59
N PRO A 74 -4.14 -7.23 -8.29
CA PRO A 74 -4.72 -8.08 -7.24
C PRO A 74 -6.24 -7.94 -7.05
N TYR A 75 -6.84 -6.86 -7.55
CA TYR A 75 -8.29 -6.62 -7.47
C TYR A 75 -9.07 -7.26 -8.63
N SER A 76 -8.39 -7.74 -9.67
CA SER A 76 -8.99 -8.44 -10.81
C SER A 76 -8.82 -9.96 -10.76
N MET A 77 -8.41 -10.48 -9.61
CA MET A 77 -8.15 -11.90 -9.38
C MET A 77 -8.86 -12.37 -8.13
N VAL A 78 -9.36 -13.62 -8.16
CA VAL A 78 -10.05 -14.26 -7.04
C VAL A 78 -9.27 -15.49 -6.57
N VAL A 79 -9.14 -15.62 -5.27
CA VAL A 79 -8.76 -16.88 -4.62
C VAL A 79 -10.03 -17.66 -4.38
N GLY A 80 -10.24 -18.74 -5.13
CA GLY A 80 -11.39 -19.61 -4.97
C GLY A 80 -11.31 -20.50 -3.73
N ASP A 81 -12.40 -21.18 -3.40
CA ASP A 81 -12.45 -22.14 -2.30
C ASP A 81 -11.51 -23.34 -2.53
N ASP A 82 -11.11 -23.57 -3.78
CA ASP A 82 -10.09 -24.55 -4.16
C ASP A 82 -8.66 -24.10 -3.83
N GLY A 83 -8.51 -22.88 -3.29
CA GLY A 83 -7.24 -22.26 -2.94
C GLY A 83 -6.41 -21.79 -4.14
N LYS A 84 -6.99 -21.77 -5.34
CA LYS A 84 -6.32 -21.34 -6.57
C LYS A 84 -6.70 -19.94 -6.98
N ILE A 85 -5.86 -19.35 -7.82
CA ILE A 85 -6.11 -18.04 -8.42
C ILE A 85 -6.91 -18.21 -9.72
N HIS A 86 -7.94 -17.39 -9.86
CA HIS A 86 -8.77 -17.28 -11.07
C HIS A 86 -8.83 -15.83 -11.53
N LEU A 87 -8.87 -15.62 -12.85
CA LEU A 87 -9.06 -14.29 -13.44
C LEU A 87 -10.56 -13.97 -13.46
N LEU A 88 -10.92 -12.74 -13.10
CA LEU A 88 -12.30 -12.27 -13.17
C LEU A 88 -12.75 -12.07 -14.60
N ASP A 89 -14.00 -12.39 -14.89
CA ASP A 89 -14.66 -12.00 -16.13
C ASP A 89 -15.15 -10.55 -16.04
N LEU A 90 -14.27 -9.62 -16.40
CA LEU A 90 -14.58 -8.19 -16.37
C LEU A 90 -15.60 -7.75 -17.43
N SER A 91 -15.99 -8.64 -18.35
CA SER A 91 -17.04 -8.39 -19.36
C SER A 91 -18.43 -8.73 -18.84
N SER A 92 -18.54 -9.48 -17.75
CA SER A 92 -19.80 -9.90 -17.15
C SER A 92 -20.61 -8.72 -16.61
N ALA A 93 -21.92 -8.80 -16.74
CA ALA A 93 -22.86 -7.82 -16.18
C ALA A 93 -22.82 -7.77 -14.65
N GLY A 94 -22.54 -8.91 -13.99
CA GLY A 94 -22.41 -9.00 -12.52
C GLY A 94 -21.18 -8.28 -11.94
N GLN A 95 -20.19 -7.95 -12.79
CA GLN A 95 -18.91 -7.33 -12.36
C GLN A 95 -18.81 -5.84 -12.71
N GLN A 96 -19.92 -5.17 -13.03
CA GLN A 96 -19.88 -3.76 -13.46
C GLN A 96 -19.29 -2.81 -12.40
N ASP A 97 -19.63 -3.01 -11.13
CA ASP A 97 -19.14 -2.14 -10.06
C ASP A 97 -17.66 -2.40 -9.78
N LEU A 98 -17.23 -3.66 -9.83
CA LEU A 98 -15.82 -3.99 -9.75
C LEU A 98 -15.04 -3.41 -10.94
N ARG A 99 -15.59 -3.49 -12.16
CA ARG A 99 -14.99 -2.87 -13.33
C ARG A 99 -14.84 -1.36 -13.19
N LYS A 100 -15.84 -0.67 -12.63
CA LYS A 100 -15.73 0.77 -12.30
C LYS A 100 -14.61 1.02 -11.28
N LYS A 101 -14.50 0.16 -10.24
CA LYS A 101 -13.40 0.23 -9.28
C LYS A 101 -12.02 0.07 -9.95
N LEU A 102 -11.86 -0.90 -10.85
CA LEU A 102 -10.61 -1.13 -11.59
C LEU A 102 -10.24 0.02 -12.55
N GLN A 103 -11.23 0.81 -13.00
CA GLN A 103 -11.01 1.98 -13.85
C GLN A 103 -10.61 3.22 -13.05
N ARG A 104 -10.64 3.18 -11.72
CA ARG A 104 -10.25 4.28 -10.88
C ARG A 104 -8.77 4.64 -11.09
N ARG A 105 -8.48 5.92 -11.04
CA ARG A 105 -7.17 6.48 -11.35
C ARG A 105 -6.05 5.84 -10.51
N SER A 106 -6.25 5.68 -9.21
CA SER A 106 -5.24 5.10 -8.32
C SER A 106 -4.85 3.66 -8.68
N ILE A 107 -5.83 2.80 -9.03
CA ILE A 107 -5.54 1.43 -9.47
C ILE A 107 -4.83 1.47 -10.82
N ARG A 108 -5.26 2.35 -11.74
CA ARG A 108 -4.62 2.52 -13.03
C ARG A 108 -3.18 3.00 -12.89
N GLU A 109 -2.93 4.03 -12.11
CA GLU A 109 -1.58 4.55 -11.85
C GLU A 109 -0.69 3.53 -11.14
N SER A 110 -1.25 2.71 -10.25
CA SER A 110 -0.48 1.68 -9.57
C SER A 110 -0.12 0.47 -10.43
N PHE A 111 -0.97 0.10 -11.40
CA PHE A 111 -0.84 -1.17 -12.12
C PHE A 111 -0.73 -1.05 -13.64
N LEU A 112 -0.95 0.11 -14.24
CA LEU A 112 -0.77 0.37 -15.66
C LEU A 112 0.50 1.18 -15.92
N MET A 113 1.03 1.04 -17.13
CA MET A 113 2.19 1.85 -17.54
C MET A 113 1.85 3.34 -17.51
N PRO A 114 2.77 4.22 -17.07
CA PRO A 114 2.53 5.66 -16.95
C PRO A 114 2.01 6.30 -18.24
N ASP A 115 2.55 5.91 -19.39
CA ASP A 115 2.16 6.46 -20.70
C ASP A 115 0.77 5.99 -21.18
N ASN A 116 0.23 4.90 -20.62
CA ASN A 116 -1.05 4.31 -21.00
C ASN A 116 -2.19 4.60 -20.03
N GLN A 117 -1.92 5.34 -18.95
CA GLN A 117 -2.93 5.69 -17.94
C GLN A 117 -4.13 6.45 -18.53
N HIS A 118 -3.93 7.19 -19.62
CA HIS A 118 -4.97 7.95 -20.34
C HIS A 118 -5.39 7.34 -21.67
N CYS A 119 -4.79 6.23 -22.09
CA CYS A 119 -5.08 5.60 -23.39
C CYS A 119 -6.16 4.53 -23.28
N GLN A 120 -7.07 4.52 -24.29
CA GLN A 120 -8.11 3.47 -24.40
C GLN A 120 -7.60 2.16 -25.07
N ARG A 121 -6.38 2.16 -25.60
CA ARG A 121 -5.81 0.98 -26.28
C ARG A 121 -4.72 0.37 -25.41
N MET A 122 -5.07 -0.71 -24.78
CA MET A 122 -4.16 -1.54 -24.00
C MET A 122 -3.43 -2.56 -24.87
N SER A 123 -2.24 -2.93 -24.46
CA SER A 123 -1.36 -3.85 -25.17
C SER A 123 -0.91 -5.01 -24.27
N LEU A 124 -0.26 -6.01 -24.85
CA LEU A 124 0.38 -7.09 -24.09
C LEU A 124 1.45 -6.56 -23.12
N ALA A 125 2.09 -5.44 -23.46
CA ALA A 125 3.08 -4.82 -22.59
C ALA A 125 2.46 -4.29 -21.29
N ASP A 126 1.19 -3.83 -21.32
CA ASP A 126 0.45 -3.41 -20.12
C ASP A 126 0.18 -4.60 -19.19
N ASP A 127 -0.21 -5.76 -19.74
CA ASP A 127 -0.39 -6.97 -18.94
C ASP A 127 0.94 -7.44 -18.31
N ILE A 128 2.05 -7.37 -19.05
CA ILE A 128 3.38 -7.69 -18.53
C ILE A 128 3.78 -6.73 -17.41
N TYR A 129 3.55 -5.44 -17.59
CA TYR A 129 3.78 -4.43 -16.56
C TYR A 129 2.91 -4.71 -15.32
N GLY A 130 1.61 -4.96 -15.52
CA GLY A 130 0.67 -5.32 -14.46
C GLY A 130 1.07 -6.58 -13.68
N ILE A 131 1.66 -7.59 -14.35
CA ILE A 131 2.26 -8.76 -13.67
C ILE A 131 3.38 -8.32 -12.72
N GLY A 132 4.28 -7.46 -13.19
CA GLY A 132 5.37 -6.92 -12.38
C GLY A 132 4.86 -6.21 -11.12
N ARG A 133 3.88 -5.32 -11.29
CA ARG A 133 3.25 -4.59 -10.17
C ARG A 133 2.47 -5.52 -9.23
N THR A 134 1.75 -6.49 -9.78
CA THR A 134 1.04 -7.50 -8.98
C THR A 134 2.00 -8.33 -8.13
N PHE A 135 3.13 -8.76 -8.69
CA PHE A 135 4.14 -9.51 -7.94
C PHE A 135 4.83 -8.65 -6.87
N GLN A 136 5.10 -7.37 -7.16
CA GLN A 136 5.56 -6.43 -6.13
C GLN A 136 4.56 -6.36 -4.98
N TYR A 137 3.28 -6.10 -5.30
CA TYR A 137 2.21 -6.01 -4.31
C TYR A 137 2.12 -7.29 -3.46
N MET A 138 2.14 -8.49 -4.07
CA MET A 138 2.06 -9.76 -3.34
C MET A 138 3.25 -9.96 -2.39
N LEU A 139 4.47 -9.61 -2.83
CA LEU A 139 5.68 -9.74 -2.00
C LEU A 139 5.74 -8.72 -0.87
N ALA A 140 5.07 -7.61 -1.04
CA ALA A 140 5.02 -6.52 -0.08
C ALA A 140 3.88 -6.71 0.94
N ALA A 141 2.71 -7.15 0.49
CA ALA A 141 1.53 -7.32 1.34
C ALA A 141 1.60 -8.53 2.30
N VAL A 142 2.55 -9.46 2.09
CA VAL A 142 2.57 -10.74 2.84
C VAL A 142 3.98 -11.18 3.18
N GLU A 143 4.19 -11.50 4.46
CA GLU A 143 5.41 -12.19 4.90
C GLU A 143 5.41 -13.65 4.48
N ALA A 144 6.38 -14.03 3.65
CA ALA A 144 6.55 -15.42 3.23
C ALA A 144 7.23 -16.27 4.31
N VAL A 145 6.59 -17.34 4.77
CA VAL A 145 7.12 -18.24 5.81
C VAL A 145 7.41 -19.62 5.21
N PRO A 146 8.67 -20.09 5.23
CA PRO A 146 9.91 -19.38 5.56
C PRO A 146 10.25 -18.28 4.53
N PRO A 147 11.04 -17.25 4.91
CA PRO A 147 11.35 -16.13 4.02
C PRO A 147 11.96 -16.56 2.68
N ILE A 148 11.62 -15.83 1.62
CA ILE A 148 12.20 -16.02 0.29
C ILE A 148 13.64 -15.47 0.32
N LYS A 149 14.64 -16.35 0.23
CA LYS A 149 16.06 -16.01 0.35
C LYS A 149 16.88 -16.44 -0.89
N GLY A 150 18.07 -15.87 -1.01
CA GLY A 150 19.10 -16.29 -1.97
C GLY A 150 18.66 -16.15 -3.43
N ASN A 151 18.95 -17.18 -4.22
CA ASN A 151 18.75 -17.17 -5.67
C ASN A 151 17.27 -17.02 -6.09
N THR A 152 16.32 -17.50 -5.29
CA THR A 152 14.89 -17.32 -5.58
C THR A 152 14.48 -15.85 -5.47
N LYS A 153 14.90 -15.14 -4.39
CA LYS A 153 14.65 -13.70 -4.23
C LYS A 153 15.24 -12.92 -5.42
N ARG A 154 16.51 -13.16 -5.76
CA ARG A 154 17.19 -12.50 -6.90
C ARG A 154 16.48 -12.75 -8.24
N LYS A 155 16.01 -13.98 -8.49
CA LYS A 155 15.27 -14.31 -9.71
C LYS A 155 13.95 -13.58 -9.78
N LEU A 156 13.18 -13.54 -8.69
CA LEU A 156 11.90 -12.81 -8.63
C LEU A 156 12.11 -11.31 -8.84
N GLN A 157 13.09 -10.72 -8.17
CA GLN A 157 13.44 -9.31 -8.36
C GLN A 157 13.79 -9.01 -9.81
N LYS A 158 14.62 -9.87 -10.45
CA LYS A 158 14.96 -9.71 -11.87
C LYS A 158 13.75 -9.84 -12.79
N ILE A 159 12.82 -10.75 -12.49
CA ILE A 159 11.58 -10.91 -13.26
C ILE A 159 10.73 -9.64 -13.13
N ILE A 160 10.48 -9.19 -11.92
CA ILE A 160 9.72 -7.97 -11.63
C ILE A 160 10.35 -6.77 -12.37
N PHE A 161 11.65 -6.57 -12.20
CA PHE A 161 12.38 -5.51 -12.89
C PHE A 161 12.12 -5.53 -14.42
N ARG A 162 12.29 -6.69 -15.05
CA ARG A 162 12.09 -6.82 -16.50
C ARG A 162 10.64 -6.61 -16.94
N CYS A 163 9.68 -6.95 -16.09
CA CYS A 163 8.26 -6.66 -16.35
C CYS A 163 7.97 -5.16 -16.31
N LEU A 164 8.64 -4.41 -15.42
CA LEU A 164 8.42 -2.98 -15.23
C LEU A 164 9.18 -2.11 -16.26
N CYS A 165 10.21 -2.64 -16.89
CA CYS A 165 10.97 -1.95 -17.94
C CYS A 165 10.28 -1.97 -19.32
N GLN A 166 8.94 -2.06 -19.40
CA GLN A 166 8.21 -1.98 -20.65
C GLN A 166 8.19 -0.54 -21.18
N THR A 167 8.42 -0.35 -22.47
CA THR A 167 8.31 0.96 -23.14
C THR A 167 7.20 0.89 -24.19
N PRO A 168 6.24 1.84 -24.19
CA PRO A 168 5.18 1.85 -25.18
C PRO A 168 5.72 2.15 -26.57
N GLY A 169 5.24 1.41 -27.56
CA GLY A 169 5.38 1.79 -28.97
C GLY A 169 6.69 1.43 -29.70
N GLN A 170 7.65 0.78 -29.07
CA GLN A 170 8.83 0.26 -29.79
C GLN A 170 8.59 -1.14 -30.36
N GLU A 171 7.74 -1.26 -31.38
CA GLU A 171 7.73 -2.41 -32.30
C GLU A 171 8.91 -2.39 -33.29
N THR A 172 9.93 -1.59 -33.04
CA THR A 172 11.07 -1.46 -33.97
C THR A 172 12.15 -2.48 -33.58
N GLY A 173 12.21 -3.54 -34.37
CA GLY A 173 13.35 -4.31 -34.90
C GLY A 173 14.59 -4.67 -34.05
N GLY A 174 14.74 -4.19 -32.83
CA GLY A 174 15.85 -4.49 -31.94
C GLY A 174 15.39 -5.20 -30.70
N ARG A 175 15.58 -6.52 -30.60
CA ARG A 175 15.35 -7.29 -29.35
C ARG A 175 16.19 -6.70 -28.22
N SER A 176 15.61 -5.80 -27.42
CA SER A 176 16.20 -5.44 -26.16
C SER A 176 16.20 -6.68 -25.25
N LYS A 177 17.37 -7.17 -24.88
CA LYS A 177 17.53 -8.33 -23.97
C LYS A 177 16.94 -8.07 -22.57
N LYS A 178 16.38 -6.88 -22.32
CA LYS A 178 15.92 -6.43 -21.02
C LYS A 178 14.41 -6.55 -20.80
N GLN A 179 13.61 -6.60 -21.85
CA GLN A 179 12.15 -6.64 -21.80
C GLN A 179 11.60 -8.05 -22.06
N TYR A 180 10.42 -8.34 -21.52
CA TYR A 180 9.67 -9.53 -21.88
C TYR A 180 8.71 -9.21 -23.04
N HIS A 181 8.57 -10.15 -23.97
CA HIS A 181 7.66 -10.02 -25.10
C HIS A 181 6.43 -10.93 -24.97
N SER A 182 6.41 -11.80 -23.96
CA SER A 182 5.28 -12.68 -23.68
C SER A 182 5.29 -13.14 -22.23
N VAL A 183 4.12 -13.52 -21.72
CA VAL A 183 3.98 -14.13 -20.39
C VAL A 183 4.68 -15.50 -20.34
N HIS A 184 4.77 -16.19 -21.46
CA HIS A 184 5.50 -17.45 -21.58
C HIS A 184 6.98 -17.30 -21.19
N GLU A 185 7.66 -16.25 -21.67
CA GLU A 185 9.06 -15.96 -21.32
C GLU A 185 9.25 -15.75 -19.83
N ILE A 186 8.25 -15.16 -19.15
CA ILE A 186 8.26 -14.98 -17.70
C ILE A 186 8.10 -16.34 -17.01
N SER A 187 7.15 -17.14 -17.48
CA SER A 187 6.86 -18.48 -16.94
C SER A 187 8.08 -19.40 -16.99
N GLU A 188 8.85 -19.36 -18.09
CA GLU A 188 10.08 -20.17 -18.23
C GLU A 188 11.17 -19.78 -17.23
N GLN A 189 11.29 -18.49 -16.92
CA GLN A 189 12.30 -17.95 -16.01
C GLN A 189 11.87 -18.00 -14.54
N PHE A 190 10.57 -18.23 -14.29
CA PHE A 190 10.02 -18.28 -12.94
C PHE A 190 10.66 -19.42 -12.11
N PRO A 191 10.94 -19.23 -10.81
CA PRO A 191 11.54 -20.23 -9.96
C PRO A 191 10.76 -21.55 -9.98
N LYS A 192 11.41 -22.66 -10.36
CA LYS A 192 10.80 -24.00 -10.37
C LYS A 192 10.78 -24.55 -8.96
N ASP A 193 9.71 -25.28 -8.64
CA ASP A 193 9.54 -25.91 -7.33
C ASP A 193 10.58 -27.02 -7.09
N ARG A 194 11.18 -27.02 -5.91
CA ARG A 194 12.30 -27.91 -5.57
C ARG A 194 11.88 -29.31 -5.16
N GLN A 195 10.58 -29.65 -5.24
CA GLN A 195 10.11 -30.97 -4.74
C GLN A 195 10.47 -32.17 -5.62
N GLU A 196 10.75 -31.97 -6.91
CA GLU A 196 11.06 -33.12 -7.80
C GLU A 196 12.53 -33.57 -7.80
N HIS A 197 13.47 -32.82 -7.23
CA HIS A 197 14.90 -33.11 -7.37
C HIS A 197 15.58 -33.78 -6.17
N LYS A 198 14.85 -34.19 -5.13
CA LYS A 198 15.50 -34.97 -4.04
C LYS A 198 15.79 -36.42 -4.39
N LYS A 199 15.10 -37.01 -5.38
CA LYS A 199 15.35 -38.37 -5.81
C LYS A 199 16.49 -38.49 -6.84
N THR A 200 16.66 -37.53 -7.73
CA THR A 200 17.70 -37.54 -8.78
C THR A 200 19.09 -37.17 -8.26
N LYS A 201 19.22 -36.33 -7.24
CA LYS A 201 20.56 -36.01 -6.70
C LYS A 201 21.28 -37.15 -6.01
N LYS A 202 20.55 -38.10 -5.37
CA LYS A 202 21.18 -39.30 -4.77
C LYS A 202 21.72 -40.27 -5.83
N VAL A 203 21.08 -40.34 -6.98
CA VAL A 203 21.53 -41.21 -8.09
C VAL A 203 22.74 -40.58 -8.81
N ILE A 204 22.72 -39.24 -9.02
CA ILE A 204 23.84 -38.53 -9.67
C ILE A 204 25.09 -38.49 -8.79
N VAL A 205 24.94 -38.30 -7.48
CA VAL A 205 26.08 -38.36 -6.54
C VAL A 205 26.68 -39.76 -6.45
N ALA A 206 25.86 -40.81 -6.48
CA ALA A 206 26.35 -42.20 -6.51
C ALA A 206 27.07 -42.52 -7.82
N ALA A 207 26.58 -42.06 -8.98
CA ALA A 207 27.22 -42.20 -10.28
C ALA A 207 28.55 -41.42 -10.38
N ALA A 208 28.58 -40.17 -9.84
CA ALA A 208 29.80 -39.36 -9.81
C ALA A 208 30.86 -39.93 -8.88
N ALA A 209 30.49 -40.55 -7.75
CA ALA A 209 31.41 -41.23 -6.85
C ALA A 209 32.00 -42.51 -7.50
N ALA A 210 31.22 -43.27 -8.25
CA ALA A 210 31.68 -44.42 -8.99
C ALA A 210 32.64 -44.03 -10.13
N LEU A 211 32.39 -42.94 -10.85
CA LEU A 211 33.29 -42.41 -11.89
C LEU A 211 34.60 -41.84 -11.32
N ALA A 212 34.54 -41.19 -10.14
CA ALA A 212 35.73 -40.70 -9.46
C ALA A 212 36.63 -41.84 -8.98
N LEU A 213 36.06 -42.95 -8.51
CA LEU A 213 36.82 -44.16 -8.12
C LEU A 213 37.52 -44.82 -9.33
N LEU A 214 36.86 -44.83 -10.49
CA LEU A 214 37.46 -45.32 -11.74
C LEU A 214 38.56 -44.38 -12.27
N ALA A 215 38.41 -43.06 -12.09
CA ALA A 215 39.43 -42.08 -12.49
C ALA A 215 40.68 -42.13 -11.62
N VAL A 216 40.56 -42.43 -10.31
CA VAL A 216 41.73 -42.61 -9.41
C VAL A 216 42.53 -43.89 -9.75
N ILE A 217 41.85 -44.93 -10.21
CA ILE A 217 42.53 -46.17 -10.67
C ILE A 217 43.26 -45.96 -12.01
N ALA A 218 42.74 -45.04 -12.88
CA ALA A 218 43.37 -44.73 -14.17
C ALA A 218 44.51 -43.69 -14.07
N ALA A 219 44.53 -42.84 -13.06
CA ALA A 219 45.53 -41.78 -12.89
C ALA A 219 46.84 -42.23 -12.22
N GLY A 220 46.90 -43.49 -11.73
CA GLY A 220 48.16 -44.07 -11.14
C GLY A 220 49.25 -44.41 -12.13
N LYS A 221 49.13 -44.09 -13.41
CA LYS A 221 50.08 -44.49 -14.46
C LYS A 221 50.65 -43.37 -15.34
N ARG A 222 50.60 -42.11 -15.01
CA ARG A 222 51.35 -41.08 -15.80
C ARG A 222 51.68 -39.88 -14.95
N THR A 223 52.82 -39.95 -14.28
CA THR A 223 53.66 -38.75 -13.96
C THR A 223 54.69 -38.63 -15.05
N PHE A 224 54.96 -37.39 -15.41
CA PHE A 224 56.21 -36.83 -15.91
C PHE A 224 56.11 -35.98 -17.19
N PHE A 225 56.75 -34.83 -17.07
CA PHE A 225 57.26 -33.86 -18.06
C PHE A 225 56.37 -32.59 -18.33
N SER A 226 56.79 -31.48 -17.70
CA SER A 226 57.68 -30.37 -18.09
C SER A 226 57.03 -29.32 -19.00
N GLN A 227 56.91 -28.12 -18.54
CA GLN A 227 57.77 -26.90 -18.49
C GLN A 227 57.68 -25.99 -19.73
N GLU A 228 57.33 -24.73 -19.45
CA GLU A 228 57.70 -23.44 -20.07
C GLU A 228 57.41 -23.16 -21.56
N THR A 229 56.76 -22.06 -21.82
CA THR A 229 57.45 -20.78 -22.24
C THR A 229 56.46 -19.60 -22.37
N ILE A 230 57.02 -18.42 -22.04
CA ILE A 230 56.51 -17.06 -22.09
C ILE A 230 56.58 -16.54 -23.54
N SER A 231 55.62 -15.68 -23.98
CA SER A 231 55.91 -14.38 -24.58
C SER A 231 54.67 -13.64 -25.09
N ASP A 232 54.58 -12.43 -24.62
CA ASP A 232 54.26 -11.12 -25.24
C ASP A 232 53.36 -11.02 -26.48
N GLY A 233 52.42 -10.06 -26.37
CA GLY A 233 51.70 -9.46 -27.48
C GLY A 233 50.63 -8.48 -26.99
N ALA A 234 51.00 -7.23 -26.77
CA ALA A 234 50.16 -6.14 -26.33
C ALA A 234 49.28 -5.57 -27.46
N GLU A 235 48.25 -4.82 -27.00
CA GLU A 235 47.52 -3.76 -27.71
C GLU A 235 46.45 -4.20 -28.72
N THR A 236 45.20 -4.20 -28.22
CA THR A 236 44.04 -3.49 -28.83
C THR A 236 42.74 -3.76 -28.04
N GLU A 237 42.56 -3.07 -26.92
CA GLU A 237 41.28 -3.04 -26.20
C GLU A 237 41.10 -1.70 -25.48
N ASN A 238 40.73 -0.65 -26.21
CA ASN A 238 40.35 0.63 -25.56
C ASN A 238 39.10 1.30 -26.17
N ALA A 239 38.38 0.65 -27.10
CA ALA A 239 37.13 1.18 -27.65
C ALA A 239 35.87 0.50 -27.04
N GLY A 240 35.98 -0.78 -26.64
CA GLY A 240 34.83 -1.52 -26.05
C GLY A 240 34.57 -1.20 -24.58
N ALA A 241 35.60 -0.72 -23.84
CA ALA A 241 35.46 -0.42 -22.42
C ALA A 241 34.67 0.87 -22.13
N ARG A 242 34.72 1.87 -23.03
CA ARG A 242 33.94 3.11 -22.87
C ARG A 242 32.46 2.94 -23.17
N GLU A 243 32.09 2.13 -24.16
CA GLU A 243 30.68 1.83 -24.43
C GLU A 243 30.07 0.90 -23.35
N SER A 244 30.85 -0.03 -22.82
CA SER A 244 30.39 -0.90 -21.73
C SER A 244 30.24 -0.17 -20.39
N ILE A 245 31.09 0.83 -20.11
CA ILE A 245 30.98 1.68 -18.92
C ILE A 245 29.75 2.59 -19.02
N SER A 246 29.50 3.24 -20.16
CA SER A 246 28.31 4.09 -20.35
C SER A 246 27.00 3.30 -20.34
N ALA A 247 27.00 2.08 -20.86
CA ALA A 247 25.85 1.18 -20.78
C ALA A 247 25.62 0.66 -19.35
N ALA A 248 26.68 0.40 -18.59
CA ALA A 248 26.60 -0.03 -17.20
C ALA A 248 26.17 1.10 -16.26
N GLU A 249 26.56 2.35 -16.52
CA GLU A 249 26.10 3.54 -15.80
C GLU A 249 24.61 3.80 -16.09
N LYS A 250 24.18 3.74 -17.35
CA LYS A 250 22.77 3.90 -17.73
C LYS A 250 21.88 2.77 -17.20
N ASP A 251 22.42 1.56 -16.99
CA ASP A 251 21.75 0.45 -16.36
C ASP A 251 21.65 0.62 -14.83
N ARG A 252 22.64 1.24 -14.20
CA ARG A 252 22.61 1.56 -12.76
C ARG A 252 21.58 2.64 -12.47
N ASP A 253 21.53 3.71 -13.26
CA ASP A 253 20.53 4.77 -13.12
C ASP A 253 19.08 4.23 -13.21
N GLY A 254 18.84 3.29 -14.11
CA GLY A 254 17.52 2.66 -14.23
C GLY A 254 17.18 1.69 -13.08
N GLU A 255 18.18 0.99 -12.53
CA GLU A 255 18.01 0.09 -11.39
C GLU A 255 17.81 0.86 -10.09
N ASP A 256 18.56 1.94 -9.89
CA ASP A 256 18.46 2.80 -8.71
C ASP A 256 17.12 3.58 -8.70
N SER A 257 16.64 4.07 -9.87
CA SER A 257 15.32 4.68 -9.99
C SER A 257 14.20 3.71 -9.60
N LEU A 258 14.28 2.45 -10.03
CA LEU A 258 13.27 1.44 -9.67
C LEU A 258 13.31 1.06 -8.20
N LYS A 259 14.52 1.00 -7.61
CA LYS A 259 14.68 0.76 -6.17
C LYS A 259 14.11 1.92 -5.36
N PHE A 260 14.30 3.14 -5.84
CA PHE A 260 13.74 4.33 -5.22
C PHE A 260 12.20 4.30 -5.22
N ASP A 261 11.58 4.01 -6.37
CA ASP A 261 10.13 3.84 -6.46
C ASP A 261 9.60 2.74 -5.55
N MET A 262 10.36 1.65 -5.42
CA MET A 262 10.01 0.54 -4.54
C MET A 262 10.11 0.94 -3.07
N ALA A 263 11.16 1.69 -2.70
CA ALA A 263 11.32 2.22 -1.34
C ALA A 263 10.21 3.22 -0.99
N MET A 264 9.80 4.07 -1.94
CA MET A 264 8.65 4.98 -1.79
C MET A 264 7.33 4.23 -1.62
N LEU A 265 7.15 3.11 -2.31
CA LEU A 265 5.95 2.26 -2.15
C LEU A 265 5.89 1.69 -0.71
N TYR A 266 7.01 1.17 -0.20
CA TYR A 266 7.09 0.71 1.19
C TYR A 266 6.81 1.85 2.17
N PHE A 267 7.29 3.04 1.88
CA PHE A 267 7.09 4.22 2.73
C PHE A 267 5.62 4.69 2.75
N LEU A 268 4.99 4.82 1.57
CA LEU A 268 3.68 5.48 1.43
C LEU A 268 2.49 4.53 1.49
N GLU A 269 2.61 3.35 0.90
CA GLU A 269 1.48 2.44 0.72
C GLU A 269 1.45 1.32 1.76
N LEU A 270 2.61 0.87 2.17
CA LEU A 270 2.74 -0.30 3.05
C LEU A 270 3.13 0.08 4.47
N GLU A 271 3.57 1.32 4.66
CA GLU A 271 4.07 1.85 5.94
C GLU A 271 5.12 0.93 6.61
N ASP A 272 5.81 0.12 5.77
CA ASP A 272 6.95 -0.68 6.20
C ASP A 272 8.22 0.17 6.13
N TYR A 273 8.37 1.00 7.15
CA TYR A 273 9.50 1.94 7.23
C TYR A 273 10.84 1.22 7.38
N GLY A 274 10.87 0.02 7.93
CA GLY A 274 12.08 -0.79 8.04
C GLY A 274 12.61 -1.25 6.68
N GLU A 275 11.74 -1.80 5.81
CA GLU A 275 12.14 -2.20 4.46
C GLU A 275 12.37 -0.99 3.56
N SER A 276 11.60 0.09 3.72
CA SER A 276 11.83 1.38 3.06
C SER A 276 13.23 1.92 3.38
N ARG A 277 13.59 1.98 4.66
CA ARG A 277 14.92 2.39 5.14
C ARG A 277 16.03 1.54 4.55
N ARG A 278 15.86 0.22 4.52
CA ARG A 278 16.84 -0.70 3.95
C ARG A 278 17.12 -0.43 2.48
N LEU A 279 16.05 -0.21 1.69
CA LEU A 279 16.16 0.06 0.25
C LEU A 279 16.78 1.43 -0.03
N PHE A 280 16.36 2.47 0.70
CA PHE A 280 16.99 3.79 0.59
C PHE A 280 18.46 3.76 1.01
N GLY A 281 18.81 3.01 2.05
CA GLY A 281 20.19 2.84 2.51
C GLY A 281 21.12 2.19 1.46
N GLU A 282 20.58 1.29 0.61
CA GLU A 282 21.36 0.72 -0.50
C GLU A 282 21.77 1.78 -1.55
N MET A 283 21.04 2.90 -1.65
CA MET A 283 21.23 3.98 -2.61
C MET A 283 21.87 5.23 -1.98
N ALA A 284 21.87 5.34 -0.65
CA ALA A 284 22.27 6.52 0.09
C ALA A 284 23.72 6.99 -0.18
N GLY A 285 24.59 6.09 -0.65
CA GLY A 285 25.96 6.41 -1.03
C GLY A 285 26.10 7.18 -2.35
N SER A 286 25.11 7.08 -3.24
CA SER A 286 25.10 7.68 -4.59
C SER A 286 24.03 8.76 -4.76
N ASP A 287 22.95 8.69 -3.96
CA ASP A 287 21.79 9.58 -4.04
C ASP A 287 21.52 10.26 -2.69
N LEU A 288 21.66 11.59 -2.67
CA LEU A 288 21.41 12.40 -1.46
C LEU A 288 19.96 12.38 -1.03
N LEU A 289 19.00 12.29 -1.97
CA LEU A 289 17.58 12.21 -1.64
C LEU A 289 17.26 10.86 -1.01
N ALA A 290 17.82 9.77 -1.52
CA ALA A 290 17.71 8.45 -0.90
C ALA A 290 18.32 8.42 0.51
N ALA A 291 19.45 9.09 0.74
CA ALA A 291 20.05 9.21 2.07
C ALA A 291 19.14 9.99 3.05
N ASP A 292 18.41 10.98 2.57
CA ASP A 292 17.45 11.70 3.39
C ASP A 292 16.21 10.85 3.70
N TYR A 293 15.69 10.10 2.72
CA TYR A 293 14.59 9.17 2.94
C TYR A 293 14.96 7.99 3.84
N GLU A 294 16.22 7.54 3.83
CA GLU A 294 16.73 6.56 4.80
C GLU A 294 16.55 7.08 6.23
N LYS A 295 16.98 8.34 6.48
CA LYS A 295 16.83 8.98 7.79
C LYS A 295 15.38 9.22 8.16
N LEU A 296 14.57 9.69 7.20
CA LEU A 296 13.14 9.90 7.43
C LEU A 296 12.43 8.59 7.75
N SER A 297 12.73 7.50 7.02
CA SER A 297 12.17 6.17 7.32
C SER A 297 12.57 5.69 8.71
N ALA A 298 13.81 5.96 9.15
CA ALA A 298 14.25 5.66 10.52
C ALA A 298 13.44 6.43 11.57
N CYS A 299 13.15 7.71 11.33
CA CYS A 299 12.32 8.52 12.22
C CYS A 299 10.85 8.09 12.22
N MET A 300 10.34 7.61 11.09
CA MET A 300 8.98 7.06 11.00
C MET A 300 8.84 5.72 11.72
N GLU A 301 9.93 4.92 11.73
CA GLU A 301 9.99 3.65 12.48
C GLU A 301 10.09 3.90 14.00
N ASP A 302 10.88 4.89 14.40
CA ASP A 302 11.09 5.27 15.80
C ASP A 302 11.34 6.79 15.88
N ALA A 303 10.36 7.52 16.38
CA ALA A 303 10.39 8.98 16.45
C ALA A 303 11.50 9.54 17.35
N ASP A 304 12.06 8.73 18.26
CA ASP A 304 13.14 9.14 19.15
C ASP A 304 14.54 9.00 18.52
N GLN A 305 14.63 8.51 17.29
CA GLN A 305 15.89 8.37 16.55
C GLN A 305 16.60 9.71 16.29
N MET A 306 15.84 10.80 16.25
CA MET A 306 16.38 12.12 15.91
C MET A 306 15.65 13.24 16.67
N GLU A 307 16.38 14.28 17.05
CA GLU A 307 15.77 15.45 17.67
C GLU A 307 14.82 16.18 16.69
N LYS A 308 13.73 16.74 17.19
CA LYS A 308 12.73 17.47 16.39
C LYS A 308 13.31 18.58 15.52
N SER A 309 14.33 19.29 16.02
CA SER A 309 15.06 20.31 15.27
C SER A 309 15.79 19.73 14.06
N GLN A 310 16.35 18.55 14.20
CA GLN A 310 17.07 17.84 13.13
C GLN A 310 16.07 17.28 12.11
N ILE A 311 14.92 16.73 12.55
CA ILE A 311 13.85 16.29 11.66
C ILE A 311 13.35 17.49 10.83
N LYS A 312 13.10 18.65 11.45
CA LYS A 312 12.67 19.86 10.73
C LYS A 312 13.69 20.29 9.68
N SER A 313 14.97 20.27 10.01
CA SER A 313 16.07 20.60 9.08
C SER A 313 16.19 19.59 7.94
N LEU A 314 16.02 18.29 8.23
CA LEU A 314 16.00 17.22 7.24
C LEU A 314 14.87 17.45 6.23
N LEU A 315 13.64 17.66 6.70
CA LEU A 315 12.46 17.86 5.85
C LEU A 315 12.56 19.11 4.98
N ALA A 316 13.10 20.20 5.52
CA ALA A 316 13.37 21.42 4.76
C ALA A 316 14.39 21.16 3.64
N GLY A 317 15.50 20.48 3.95
CA GLY A 317 16.50 20.11 2.95
C GLY A 317 15.99 19.14 1.89
N MET A 318 15.10 18.21 2.26
CA MET A 318 14.46 17.31 1.31
C MET A 318 13.57 18.07 0.31
N GLN A 319 12.81 19.06 0.76
CA GLN A 319 11.95 19.86 -0.13
C GLN A 319 12.75 20.62 -1.21
N GLU A 320 14.00 21.00 -0.92
CA GLU A 320 14.87 21.65 -1.91
C GLU A 320 15.41 20.67 -2.96
N ARG A 321 15.63 19.41 -2.56
CA ARG A 321 16.22 18.35 -3.42
C ARG A 321 15.22 17.60 -4.26
N ILE A 322 13.94 17.68 -3.95
CA ILE A 322 12.88 16.97 -4.71
C ILE A 322 12.86 17.45 -6.17
N PRO A 323 13.04 16.53 -7.14
CA PRO A 323 13.16 16.88 -8.56
C PRO A 323 11.85 17.38 -9.15
N ASP A 324 10.72 16.79 -8.76
CA ASP A 324 9.39 17.20 -9.19
C ASP A 324 8.51 17.54 -7.98
N ARG A 325 8.33 18.84 -7.75
CA ARG A 325 7.50 19.37 -6.67
C ARG A 325 6.00 19.21 -6.92
N SER A 326 5.59 18.75 -8.09
CA SER A 326 4.20 18.43 -8.42
C SER A 326 3.86 16.95 -8.19
N ASP A 327 4.84 16.08 -7.93
CA ASP A 327 4.58 14.70 -7.57
C ASP A 327 4.01 14.60 -6.14
N TYR A 328 2.76 14.12 -6.05
CA TYR A 328 2.04 14.02 -4.77
C TYR A 328 2.76 13.10 -3.76
N ARG A 329 3.48 12.07 -4.22
CA ARG A 329 4.19 11.12 -3.36
C ARG A 329 5.23 11.81 -2.49
N TYR A 330 5.99 12.74 -3.07
CA TYR A 330 6.94 13.54 -2.32
C TYR A 330 6.24 14.49 -1.34
N CYS A 331 5.16 15.14 -1.75
CA CYS A 331 4.42 16.02 -0.87
C CYS A 331 3.83 15.27 0.33
N LEU A 332 3.25 14.10 0.11
CA LEU A 332 2.66 13.27 1.16
C LEU A 332 3.74 12.73 2.12
N SER A 333 4.86 12.24 1.61
CA SER A 333 5.95 11.73 2.46
C SER A 333 6.55 12.81 3.37
N ILE A 334 6.73 14.02 2.85
CA ILE A 334 7.21 15.16 3.64
C ILE A 334 6.16 15.60 4.67
N LEU A 335 4.87 15.61 4.28
CA LEU A 335 3.78 15.93 5.19
C LEU A 335 3.71 14.95 6.37
N ARG A 336 3.85 13.64 6.10
CA ARG A 336 3.96 12.61 7.14
C ARG A 336 5.17 12.85 8.05
N GLY A 337 6.30 13.26 7.49
CA GLY A 337 7.47 13.63 8.26
C GLY A 337 7.21 14.80 9.22
N TYR A 338 6.50 15.84 8.77
CA TYR A 338 6.14 16.98 9.64
C TYR A 338 5.20 16.58 10.78
N SER A 339 4.36 15.58 10.63
CA SER A 339 3.50 15.09 11.72
C SER A 339 4.28 14.56 12.93
N LEU A 340 5.52 14.08 12.73
CA LEU A 340 6.41 13.61 13.81
C LEU A 340 6.82 14.74 14.78
N LEU A 341 6.78 15.99 14.35
CA LEU A 341 7.19 17.11 15.19
C LEU A 341 6.19 17.42 16.32
N GLY A 342 4.97 16.87 16.19
CA GLY A 342 3.86 17.07 17.12
C GLY A 342 3.11 18.37 16.90
N LYS A 343 2.01 18.52 17.63
CA LYS A 343 1.07 19.65 17.48
C LYS A 343 1.77 21.00 17.65
N GLY A 344 1.49 21.93 16.74
CA GLY A 344 1.95 23.29 16.79
C GLY A 344 3.37 23.57 16.24
N SER A 345 4.19 22.54 16.05
CA SER A 345 5.60 22.74 15.68
C SER A 345 5.86 23.01 14.19
N ALA A 346 4.92 22.66 13.32
CA ALA A 346 5.04 22.75 11.86
C ALA A 346 3.71 23.10 11.17
N ASN A 347 2.83 23.87 11.83
CA ASN A 347 1.49 24.15 11.31
C ASN A 347 1.51 24.80 9.91
N GLU A 348 2.37 25.80 9.71
CA GLU A 348 2.48 26.49 8.42
C GLU A 348 2.87 25.53 7.29
N GLU A 349 3.84 24.66 7.54
CA GLU A 349 4.30 23.68 6.57
C GLU A 349 3.23 22.61 6.28
N ILE A 350 2.53 22.13 7.32
CA ILE A 350 1.44 21.15 7.20
C ILE A 350 0.29 21.77 6.40
N ILE A 351 -0.14 22.99 6.72
CA ILE A 351 -1.22 23.68 6.00
C ILE A 351 -0.82 23.90 4.54
N ARG A 352 0.38 24.41 4.29
CA ARG A 352 0.87 24.68 2.94
C ARG A 352 0.97 23.40 2.08
N LEU A 353 1.53 22.31 2.64
CA LEU A 353 1.72 21.06 1.90
C LEU A 353 0.40 20.31 1.75
N GLY A 354 -0.42 20.23 2.79
CA GLY A 354 -1.72 19.57 2.76
C GLY A 354 -2.67 20.25 1.76
N THR A 355 -2.78 21.56 1.79
CA THR A 355 -3.57 22.33 0.81
C THR A 355 -3.05 22.11 -0.62
N LYS A 356 -1.73 22.08 -0.79
CA LYS A 356 -1.12 21.82 -2.09
C LYS A 356 -1.47 20.41 -2.60
N LEU A 357 -1.49 19.40 -1.73
CA LEU A 357 -1.85 18.03 -2.10
C LEU A 357 -3.23 17.95 -2.75
N PHE A 358 -4.22 18.70 -2.25
CA PHE A 358 -5.56 18.76 -2.87
C PHE A 358 -5.57 19.40 -4.26
N SER A 359 -4.58 20.26 -4.59
CA SER A 359 -4.42 20.81 -5.94
C SER A 359 -3.70 19.85 -6.92
N LEU A 360 -2.94 18.88 -6.41
CA LEU A 360 -2.16 17.94 -7.20
C LEU A 360 -2.90 16.63 -7.47
N GLN A 361 -3.75 16.21 -6.55
CA GLN A 361 -4.43 14.92 -6.55
C GLN A 361 -5.95 15.08 -6.58
N ASP A 362 -6.61 14.36 -7.46
CA ASP A 362 -8.06 14.18 -7.40
C ASP A 362 -8.37 12.96 -6.52
N TRP A 363 -8.86 13.25 -5.31
CA TRP A 363 -9.11 12.23 -4.28
C TRP A 363 -10.45 11.49 -4.46
N THR A 364 -11.22 11.83 -5.48
CA THR A 364 -12.61 11.36 -5.64
C THR A 364 -12.73 9.93 -6.16
N GLU A 365 -11.64 9.22 -6.45
CA GLU A 365 -11.69 8.03 -7.30
C GLU A 365 -11.44 6.67 -6.62
N SER A 366 -10.90 6.56 -5.39
CA SER A 366 -10.65 5.25 -4.78
C SER A 366 -10.73 5.20 -3.25
N ASP A 367 -11.09 4.02 -2.70
CA ASP A 367 -11.11 3.79 -1.26
C ASP A 367 -9.71 3.99 -0.61
N SER A 368 -8.63 3.67 -1.33
CA SER A 368 -7.25 3.93 -0.88
C SER A 368 -6.91 5.42 -0.91
N ASP A 369 -7.48 6.18 -1.84
CA ASP A 369 -7.30 7.62 -1.90
C ASP A 369 -8.13 8.30 -0.80
N HIS A 370 -9.32 7.77 -0.48
CA HIS A 370 -10.10 8.25 0.66
C HIS A 370 -9.37 8.06 2.00
N GLU A 371 -8.63 6.97 2.20
CA GLU A 371 -7.83 6.79 3.41
C GLU A 371 -6.72 7.83 3.51
N LYS A 372 -6.00 8.07 2.41
CA LYS A 372 -4.97 9.12 2.35
C LYS A 372 -5.58 10.52 2.44
N GLU A 373 -6.71 10.74 1.81
CA GLU A 373 -7.47 11.98 1.92
C GLU A 373 -7.85 12.25 3.38
N LYS A 374 -8.43 11.26 4.06
CA LYS A 374 -8.75 11.35 5.49
C LYS A 374 -7.51 11.66 6.32
N GLU A 375 -6.39 10.98 6.06
CA GLU A 375 -5.11 11.22 6.72
C GLU A 375 -4.66 12.69 6.57
N VAL A 376 -4.64 13.20 5.34
CA VAL A 376 -4.22 14.58 5.06
C VAL A 376 -5.18 15.59 5.69
N ARG A 377 -6.48 15.37 5.60
CA ARG A 377 -7.50 16.22 6.22
C ARG A 377 -7.38 16.23 7.75
N TRP A 378 -7.06 15.07 8.35
CA TRP A 378 -6.84 14.97 9.79
C TRP A 378 -5.63 15.81 10.26
N MET A 379 -4.52 15.72 9.50
CA MET A 379 -3.35 16.57 9.79
C MET A 379 -3.65 18.06 9.61
N LEU A 380 -4.40 18.43 8.56
CA LEU A 380 -4.83 19.80 8.32
C LEU A 380 -5.75 20.32 9.43
N ALA A 381 -6.75 19.54 9.82
CA ALA A 381 -7.67 19.92 10.89
C ALA A 381 -6.91 20.22 12.19
N GLY A 382 -5.98 19.33 12.59
CA GLY A 382 -5.14 19.53 13.76
C GLY A 382 -4.19 20.74 13.65
N ALA A 383 -3.70 21.03 12.45
CA ALA A 383 -2.87 22.21 12.21
C ALA A 383 -3.68 23.51 12.26
N PHE A 384 -4.89 23.54 11.69
CA PHE A 384 -5.80 24.69 11.76
C PHE A 384 -6.29 24.95 13.17
N GLU A 385 -6.62 23.90 13.95
CA GLU A 385 -6.96 24.10 15.38
C GLU A 385 -5.85 24.78 16.14
N THR A 386 -4.60 24.35 15.95
CA THR A 386 -3.46 24.94 16.66
C THR A 386 -3.03 26.30 16.08
N ALA A 387 -3.45 26.64 14.87
CA ALA A 387 -3.29 27.95 14.25
C ALA A 387 -4.44 28.93 14.61
N GLU A 388 -5.38 28.52 15.50
CA GLU A 388 -6.55 29.30 15.89
C GLU A 388 -7.47 29.65 14.72
N ASP A 389 -7.56 28.77 13.71
CA ASP A 389 -8.49 28.86 12.58
C ASP A 389 -9.55 27.72 12.66
N PRO A 390 -10.55 27.88 13.55
CA PRO A 390 -11.56 26.84 13.76
C PRO A 390 -12.48 26.64 12.56
N GLU A 391 -12.69 27.65 11.72
CA GLU A 391 -13.54 27.54 10.52
C GLU A 391 -12.94 26.52 9.53
N GLN A 392 -11.65 26.62 9.25
CA GLN A 392 -10.95 25.69 8.39
C GLN A 392 -10.84 24.29 9.03
N ALA A 393 -10.65 24.20 10.35
CA ALA A 393 -10.66 22.92 11.05
C ALA A 393 -12.01 22.19 10.90
N VAL A 394 -13.13 22.92 11.07
CA VAL A 394 -14.50 22.40 10.86
C VAL A 394 -14.69 21.87 9.45
N GLU A 395 -14.24 22.59 8.43
CA GLU A 395 -14.32 22.15 7.03
C GLU A 395 -13.60 20.81 6.82
N GLN A 396 -12.39 20.65 7.37
CA GLN A 396 -11.63 19.41 7.24
C GLN A 396 -12.31 18.25 7.97
N TYR A 397 -12.75 18.45 9.22
CA TYR A 397 -13.45 17.40 9.98
C TYR A 397 -14.79 17.03 9.35
N GLY A 398 -15.53 17.99 8.80
CA GLY A 398 -16.79 17.75 8.08
C GLY A 398 -16.56 16.83 6.88
N SER A 399 -15.52 17.13 6.09
CA SER A 399 -15.15 16.29 4.95
C SER A 399 -14.70 14.87 5.36
N ILE A 400 -13.99 14.72 6.49
CA ILE A 400 -13.63 13.39 7.00
C ILE A 400 -14.90 12.63 7.39
N LEU A 401 -15.87 13.27 8.06
CA LEU A 401 -17.11 12.64 8.49
C LEU A 401 -17.92 12.05 7.34
N GLU A 402 -17.87 12.69 6.15
CA GLU A 402 -18.53 12.17 4.94
C GLU A 402 -17.85 10.91 4.37
N LEU A 403 -16.56 10.71 4.64
CA LEU A 403 -15.75 9.60 4.13
C LEU A 403 -15.56 8.47 5.14
N GLU A 404 -15.86 8.72 6.42
CA GLU A 404 -15.53 7.80 7.52
C GLU A 404 -16.68 6.86 7.83
N GLU A 405 -16.38 5.56 7.93
CA GLU A 405 -17.34 4.50 8.26
C GLU A 405 -17.13 3.94 9.69
N ASP A 406 -15.94 4.13 10.29
CA ASP A 406 -15.65 3.65 11.64
C ASP A 406 -16.40 4.48 12.69
N GLU A 407 -17.25 3.82 13.48
CA GLU A 407 -18.09 4.46 14.49
C GLU A 407 -17.27 5.18 15.58
N GLY A 408 -16.13 4.64 15.97
CA GLY A 408 -15.28 5.25 17.00
C GLY A 408 -14.59 6.52 16.51
N ILE A 409 -14.17 6.55 15.25
CA ILE A 409 -13.60 7.75 14.62
C ILE A 409 -14.70 8.78 14.40
N ARG A 410 -15.88 8.38 13.91
CA ARG A 410 -17.05 9.26 13.76
C ARG A 410 -17.45 9.92 15.08
N GLU A 411 -17.45 9.15 16.17
CA GLU A 411 -17.70 9.67 17.53
C GLU A 411 -16.74 10.81 17.88
N GLN A 412 -15.44 10.60 17.65
CA GLN A 412 -14.42 11.62 17.91
C GLN A 412 -14.63 12.87 17.05
N ILE A 413 -14.96 12.70 15.76
CA ILE A 413 -15.19 13.81 14.83
C ILE A 413 -16.44 14.62 15.25
N TYR A 414 -17.57 13.96 15.55
CA TYR A 414 -18.77 14.64 16.05
C TYR A 414 -18.48 15.44 17.34
N SER A 415 -17.75 14.84 18.25
CA SER A 415 -17.35 15.50 19.48
C SER A 415 -16.48 16.73 19.20
N ARG A 416 -15.54 16.62 18.27
CA ARG A 416 -14.62 17.71 17.91
C ARG A 416 -15.34 18.86 17.21
N LEU A 417 -16.17 18.54 16.21
CA LEU A 417 -17.01 19.52 15.50
C LEU A 417 -17.94 20.27 16.47
N THR A 418 -18.58 19.54 17.38
CA THR A 418 -19.44 20.15 18.40
C THR A 418 -18.66 21.14 19.28
N ALA A 419 -17.42 20.76 19.71
CA ALA A 419 -16.57 21.64 20.51
C ALA A 419 -16.15 22.89 19.73
N LEU A 420 -15.68 22.74 18.48
CA LEU A 420 -15.24 23.86 17.63
C LEU A 420 -16.37 24.85 17.36
N HIS A 421 -17.59 24.40 17.04
CA HIS A 421 -18.74 25.29 16.90
C HIS A 421 -19.08 26.00 18.20
N GLY A 422 -18.92 25.33 19.34
CA GLY A 422 -19.06 25.96 20.64
C GLY A 422 -18.01 27.05 20.90
N GLU A 423 -16.75 26.82 20.56
CA GLU A 423 -15.65 27.80 20.64
C GLU A 423 -15.87 29.02 19.75
N MET A 424 -16.45 28.84 18.55
CA MET A 424 -16.85 29.90 17.65
C MET A 424 -18.11 30.67 18.11
N GLY A 425 -18.78 30.20 19.16
CA GLY A 425 -20.05 30.78 19.63
C GLY A 425 -21.27 30.39 18.82
N ASP A 426 -21.11 29.49 17.85
CA ASP A 426 -22.21 28.90 17.05
C ASP A 426 -22.87 27.74 17.80
N THR A 427 -23.59 28.12 18.85
CA THR A 427 -24.26 27.14 19.70
C THR A 427 -25.34 26.33 18.96
N ALA A 428 -25.96 26.91 17.93
CA ALA A 428 -27.01 26.23 17.17
C ALA A 428 -26.45 25.04 16.37
N SER A 429 -25.36 25.25 15.64
CA SER A 429 -24.69 24.17 14.90
C SER A 429 -24.08 23.14 15.85
N ALA A 430 -23.51 23.58 16.98
CA ALA A 430 -23.00 22.64 18.00
C ALA A 430 -24.11 21.70 18.50
N TRP A 431 -25.31 22.22 18.80
CA TRP A 431 -26.46 21.40 19.20
C TRP A 431 -26.92 20.42 18.12
N GLU A 432 -26.99 20.89 16.87
CA GLU A 432 -27.43 20.03 15.78
C GLU A 432 -26.46 18.88 15.53
N LEU A 433 -25.15 19.18 15.52
CA LEU A 433 -24.10 18.16 15.35
C LEU A 433 -24.10 17.12 16.49
N CYS A 434 -24.24 17.57 17.73
CA CYS A 434 -24.31 16.65 18.87
C CYS A 434 -25.54 15.74 18.79
N ARG A 435 -26.71 16.28 18.38
CA ARG A 435 -27.94 15.50 18.18
C ARG A 435 -27.83 14.53 16.99
N GLN A 436 -27.20 14.98 15.89
CA GLN A 436 -26.97 14.13 14.75
C GLN A 436 -26.04 12.97 15.14
N GLY A 437 -24.94 13.27 15.84
CA GLY A 437 -24.03 12.25 16.34
C GLY A 437 -24.72 11.23 17.24
N LEU A 438 -25.56 11.67 18.18
CA LEU A 438 -26.33 10.78 19.04
C LEU A 438 -27.39 9.95 18.29
N LYS A 439 -27.94 10.48 17.19
CA LYS A 439 -28.87 9.72 16.33
C LYS A 439 -28.15 8.62 15.56
N GLU A 440 -26.95 8.86 15.10
CA GLU A 440 -26.13 7.87 14.39
C GLU A 440 -25.44 6.89 15.34
N LEU A 441 -25.00 7.37 16.50
CA LEU A 441 -24.25 6.63 17.53
C LEU A 441 -24.97 6.70 18.87
N PRO A 442 -26.11 6.04 19.03
CA PRO A 442 -26.95 6.16 20.21
C PRO A 442 -26.25 5.69 21.50
N ASP A 443 -25.30 4.77 21.40
CA ASP A 443 -24.57 4.21 22.54
C ASP A 443 -23.29 5.01 22.89
N SER A 444 -23.05 6.15 22.22
CA SER A 444 -21.88 7.00 22.47
C SER A 444 -21.95 7.67 23.85
N ARG A 445 -21.06 7.25 24.74
CA ARG A 445 -20.91 7.87 26.08
C ARG A 445 -20.34 9.29 25.97
N LEU A 446 -19.40 9.49 25.08
CA LEU A 446 -18.75 10.78 24.85
C LEU A 446 -19.73 11.86 24.43
N LEU A 447 -20.56 11.58 23.41
CA LEU A 447 -21.55 12.51 22.90
C LEU A 447 -22.68 12.78 23.90
N ARG A 448 -23.10 11.78 24.69
CA ARG A 448 -24.07 11.97 25.78
C ARG A 448 -23.53 12.92 26.85
N ILE A 449 -22.28 12.74 27.26
CA ILE A 449 -21.63 13.64 28.24
C ILE A 449 -21.53 15.05 27.66
N GLN A 450 -21.17 15.18 26.41
CA GLN A 450 -21.11 16.49 25.74
C GLN A 450 -22.48 17.16 25.63
N TYR A 451 -23.51 16.39 25.32
CA TYR A 451 -24.90 16.87 25.33
C TYR A 451 -25.33 17.40 26.72
N ILE A 452 -25.01 16.64 27.81
CA ILE A 452 -25.25 17.07 29.18
C ILE A 452 -24.50 18.38 29.46
N ARG A 453 -23.22 18.48 29.08
CA ARG A 453 -22.43 19.69 29.27
C ARG A 453 -23.07 20.90 28.62
N MET A 454 -23.51 20.76 27.39
CA MET A 454 -24.18 21.84 26.64
C MET A 454 -25.50 22.24 27.28
N GLN A 455 -26.30 21.28 27.76
CA GLN A 455 -27.54 21.59 28.50
C GLN A 455 -27.27 22.33 29.80
N CYS A 456 -26.30 21.86 30.57
CA CYS A 456 -25.96 22.49 31.86
C CYS A 456 -25.35 23.91 31.67
N ALA A 457 -24.58 24.10 30.61
CA ALA A 457 -23.97 25.40 30.27
C ALA A 457 -24.98 26.42 29.74
N ASN A 458 -26.12 25.99 29.18
CA ASN A 458 -27.11 26.89 28.63
C ASN A 458 -27.99 27.49 29.74
N PRO A 459 -27.92 28.80 30.00
CA PRO A 459 -28.71 29.45 31.05
C PRO A 459 -30.22 29.41 30.81
N GLU A 460 -30.66 29.21 29.57
CA GLU A 460 -32.09 29.12 29.20
C GLU A 460 -32.67 27.72 29.45
N THR A 461 -31.82 26.71 29.67
CA THR A 461 -32.29 25.36 29.92
C THR A 461 -32.73 25.16 31.37
N ASP A 462 -33.95 24.66 31.57
CA ASP A 462 -34.45 24.32 32.87
C ASP A 462 -33.61 23.21 33.52
N ARG A 463 -33.15 23.42 34.75
CA ARG A 463 -32.37 22.45 35.54
C ARG A 463 -33.08 21.11 35.72
N GLN A 464 -34.41 21.14 35.76
CA GLN A 464 -35.21 19.92 35.83
C GLN A 464 -35.13 19.11 34.54
N ILE A 465 -35.10 19.77 33.37
CA ILE A 465 -34.87 19.12 32.08
C ILE A 465 -33.47 18.51 32.01
N CYS A 466 -32.44 19.24 32.45
CA CYS A 466 -31.08 18.70 32.58
C CYS A 466 -31.04 17.44 33.41
N ALA A 467 -31.65 17.47 34.60
CA ALA A 467 -31.70 16.35 35.50
C ALA A 467 -32.40 15.11 34.92
N GLN A 468 -33.52 15.33 34.21
CA GLN A 468 -34.23 14.25 33.51
C GLN A 468 -33.36 13.64 32.40
N THR A 469 -32.71 14.45 31.58
CA THR A 469 -31.82 13.95 30.51
C THR A 469 -30.66 13.12 31.09
N ILE A 470 -30.05 13.59 32.19
CA ILE A 470 -28.98 12.85 32.84
C ILE A 470 -29.50 11.53 33.39
N GLN A 471 -30.69 11.55 34.01
CA GLN A 471 -31.33 10.35 34.53
C GLN A 471 -31.60 9.33 33.42
N GLU A 472 -32.18 9.76 32.29
CA GLU A 472 -32.43 8.90 31.13
C GLU A 472 -31.11 8.29 30.60
N PHE A 473 -30.07 9.09 30.43
CA PHE A 473 -28.79 8.61 29.92
C PHE A 473 -28.08 7.64 30.89
N LEU A 474 -28.19 7.86 32.20
CA LEU A 474 -27.64 6.96 33.19
C LEU A 474 -28.46 5.65 33.34
N GLN A 475 -29.76 5.68 33.05
CA GLN A 475 -30.59 4.46 33.01
C GLN A 475 -30.25 3.61 31.77
N GLU A 476 -29.99 4.25 30.65
CA GLU A 476 -29.65 3.54 29.41
C GLU A 476 -28.18 3.04 29.42
N ILE A 477 -27.23 3.86 29.89
CA ILE A 477 -25.80 3.57 29.94
C ILE A 477 -25.24 3.95 31.31
N PRO A 478 -25.32 3.07 32.33
CA PRO A 478 -24.85 3.35 33.70
C PRO A 478 -23.37 3.68 33.78
N GLU A 479 -22.56 3.19 32.84
CA GLU A 479 -21.11 3.40 32.79
C GLU A 479 -20.73 4.87 32.59
N ILE A 480 -21.63 5.73 32.11
CA ILE A 480 -21.42 7.19 32.03
C ILE A 480 -21.06 7.77 33.40
N ALA A 481 -21.60 7.21 34.48
CA ALA A 481 -21.33 7.68 35.85
C ALA A 481 -19.86 7.55 36.25
N GLU A 482 -19.12 6.65 35.61
CA GLU A 482 -17.70 6.36 35.89
C GLU A 482 -16.76 7.13 34.95
N GLU A 483 -17.27 7.79 33.91
CA GLU A 483 -16.45 8.53 32.95
C GLU A 483 -15.83 9.79 33.60
N PRO A 484 -14.51 10.01 33.44
CA PRO A 484 -13.81 11.14 34.05
C PRO A 484 -14.42 12.51 33.67
N GLU A 485 -14.90 12.64 32.46
CA GLU A 485 -15.54 13.85 31.95
C GLU A 485 -16.88 14.10 32.66
N PHE A 486 -17.66 13.07 32.90
CA PHE A 486 -18.92 13.19 33.65
C PHE A 486 -18.66 13.50 35.14
N ILE A 487 -17.63 12.93 35.72
CA ILE A 487 -17.23 13.24 37.13
C ILE A 487 -16.89 14.73 37.24
N LYS A 488 -16.16 15.31 36.26
CA LYS A 488 -15.88 16.76 36.22
C LYS A 488 -17.17 17.58 36.12
N LEU A 489 -18.13 17.17 35.28
CA LEU A 489 -19.41 17.85 35.13
C LEU A 489 -20.21 17.80 36.44
N LYS A 490 -20.16 16.71 37.19
CA LYS A 490 -20.81 16.61 38.53
C LYS A 490 -20.29 17.67 39.47
N GLU A 491 -18.99 17.93 39.48
CA GLU A 491 -18.37 18.96 40.32
C GLU A 491 -18.71 20.37 39.80
N GLU A 492 -18.62 20.58 38.50
CA GLU A 492 -18.81 21.90 37.85
C GLU A 492 -20.26 22.43 38.00
N TYR A 493 -21.25 21.55 37.80
CA TYR A 493 -22.68 21.90 37.81
C TYR A 493 -23.43 21.40 39.05
N GLU A 494 -22.73 20.98 40.06
CA GLU A 494 -23.29 20.44 41.33
C GLU A 494 -24.32 19.32 41.11
N ILE A 495 -24.01 18.41 40.13
CA ILE A 495 -24.90 17.29 39.83
C ILE A 495 -24.83 16.24 40.93
N LYS A 496 -25.97 15.93 41.55
CA LYS A 496 -26.12 14.86 42.56
C LYS A 496 -26.91 13.72 41.97
N VAL A 497 -26.41 12.51 42.14
CA VAL A 497 -27.04 11.26 41.72
C VAL A 497 -27.23 10.39 42.94
N GLU A 498 -28.45 10.17 43.39
CA GLU A 498 -28.80 9.33 44.52
C GLU A 498 -29.82 8.25 44.08
N GLY A 499 -29.33 7.05 43.81
CA GLY A 499 -30.12 5.99 43.20
C GLY A 499 -30.59 6.36 41.80
N GLU A 500 -31.91 6.42 41.60
CA GLU A 500 -32.49 6.82 40.31
C GLU A 500 -32.74 8.32 40.21
N GLU A 501 -32.62 9.06 41.28
CA GLU A 501 -32.90 10.52 41.30
C GLU A 501 -31.66 11.34 41.01
N VAL A 502 -31.84 12.36 40.14
CA VAL A 502 -30.78 13.29 39.72
C VAL A 502 -31.20 14.72 39.98
N TRP A 503 -30.29 15.51 40.51
CA TRP A 503 -30.45 16.95 40.70
C TRP A 503 -29.29 17.73 40.07
N VAL A 504 -29.56 18.91 39.53
CA VAL A 504 -28.57 19.82 38.98
C VAL A 504 -28.64 21.14 39.75
N GLY A 505 -27.54 21.54 40.39
CA GLY A 505 -27.54 22.71 41.27
C GLY A 505 -27.34 24.04 40.59
N LYS A 506 -26.42 24.15 39.68
CA LYS A 506 -26.12 25.41 38.92
C LYS A 506 -26.69 25.40 37.54
#